data_17150bd8c4bf41a8a967e1376761dc2d
#
_entry.id   17150bd8c4bf41a8a967e1376761dc2d
#
_cell.length_a   1.000
_cell.length_b   1.000
_cell.length_c   1.000
_cell.angle_alpha   90.00
_cell.angle_beta   90.00
_cell.angle_gamma   90.00
#
_symmetry.space_group_name_H-M   'P 1'
#
loop_
_entity.id
_entity.type
_entity.pdbx_description
1 polymer ?
#
loop_
_entity_poly.entity_id
_entity_poly.type
_entity_poly.pdbx_seq_one_letter_code
_entity_poly.pdbx_strand_id
1 'polypeptide(L)'
;MGRLKTLDEWLNWQENLHTQEIDLGLERIQEVYKKLFPGGVPFQVITIAGTNGKGSTIAFIDSIYQQSDFKVGAFTSPHLIKYNERFSVNGEMASDESICQAFDAIETLRGETSLTYFEFSTLAALVIFAHEKVDVVVLEVGLGGRLDSVNIVNPNVSIITNIAIDHTDYLGDTREAIGFEKAGIMRSDTLCICGDQNPPTSIQKQADNIGALLLFINEPYQGNITLKGEHQQHNAALAIEAVNQLQLTLPIDKNQLSIGLEKANILARFQVKTVNNKTIVLDVAHNEAAIKVLAETLKAEKVPTLAIFSALKDKNIELMISSIESCIDEWLIVPLSVNRAISTQDLIEKFSLSSKITICKDMASALHQALNTQQQRVVVFGSFHTVADAMKILDKY
;
A
#
# COMPACT_ATOMS: atom_id res chain seq x y z
N MET A 1 5.23 -31.09 15.92
CA MET A 1 5.59 -29.74 16.39
C MET A 1 4.55 -29.29 17.41
N GLY A 2 4.92 -28.67 18.55
CA GLY A 2 3.95 -28.03 19.43
C GLY A 2 3.25 -26.90 18.66
N ARG A 3 1.94 -26.75 18.83
CA ARG A 3 1.13 -25.74 18.12
C ARG A 3 1.57 -24.34 18.57
N LEU A 4 1.92 -23.46 17.62
CA LEU A 4 2.23 -22.08 17.92
C LEU A 4 0.99 -21.39 18.52
N LYS A 5 1.19 -20.52 19.52
CA LYS A 5 0.08 -19.99 20.32
C LYS A 5 -0.15 -18.48 20.15
N THR A 6 0.90 -17.74 19.83
CA THR A 6 0.84 -16.29 19.69
C THR A 6 1.14 -15.87 18.25
N LEU A 7 0.65 -14.68 17.88
CA LEU A 7 0.91 -14.09 16.57
C LEU A 7 2.41 -13.92 16.34
N ASP A 8 3.16 -13.42 17.34
CA ASP A 8 4.62 -13.24 17.22
C ASP A 8 5.36 -14.57 16.98
N GLU A 9 4.96 -15.67 17.64
CA GLU A 9 5.53 -16.99 17.39
C GLU A 9 5.29 -17.43 15.95
N TRP A 10 4.09 -17.20 15.40
CA TRP A 10 3.74 -17.50 14.02
C TRP A 10 4.56 -16.67 13.03
N LEU A 11 4.68 -15.38 13.25
CA LEU A 11 5.41 -14.47 12.35
C LEU A 11 6.91 -14.81 12.32
N ASN A 12 7.55 -15.03 13.49
CA ASN A 12 8.93 -15.43 13.58
C ASN A 12 9.20 -16.80 12.91
N TRP A 13 8.24 -17.73 13.00
CA TRP A 13 8.36 -19.01 12.33
C TRP A 13 8.23 -18.88 10.80
N GLN A 14 7.28 -18.07 10.31
CA GLN A 14 7.06 -17.84 8.88
C GLN A 14 8.27 -17.19 8.19
N GLU A 15 9.01 -16.31 8.86
CA GLU A 15 10.23 -15.68 8.31
C GLU A 15 11.31 -16.72 7.95
N ASN A 16 11.27 -17.91 8.57
CA ASN A 16 12.21 -18.99 8.33
C ASN A 16 11.61 -20.18 7.57
N LEU A 17 10.36 -20.12 7.18
CA LEU A 17 9.66 -21.22 6.51
C LEU A 17 10.12 -21.41 5.06
N HIS A 18 10.40 -20.30 4.37
CA HIS A 18 10.89 -20.32 2.99
C HIS A 18 12.31 -19.75 2.90
N THR A 19 13.09 -20.23 1.94
CA THR A 19 14.51 -19.85 1.82
C THR A 19 14.74 -18.45 1.27
N GLN A 20 13.75 -17.89 0.58
CA GLN A 20 13.79 -16.56 -0.02
C GLN A 20 12.66 -15.69 0.53
N GLU A 21 12.96 -14.43 0.83
CA GLU A 21 11.95 -13.46 1.27
C GLU A 21 10.92 -13.18 0.15
N ILE A 22 11.40 -13.07 -1.08
CA ILE A 22 10.59 -12.88 -2.29
C ILE A 22 10.91 -14.00 -3.27
N ASP A 23 9.95 -14.85 -3.55
CA ASP A 23 10.00 -15.89 -4.57
C ASP A 23 8.71 -15.86 -5.38
N LEU A 24 8.78 -15.20 -6.55
CA LEU A 24 7.63 -14.97 -7.40
C LEU A 24 7.22 -16.25 -8.13
N GLY A 25 5.93 -16.59 -8.05
CA GLY A 25 5.34 -17.78 -8.67
C GLY A 25 4.00 -18.10 -8.04
N LEU A 26 3.13 -18.79 -8.76
CA LEU A 26 1.78 -19.08 -8.29
C LEU A 26 1.57 -20.56 -7.93
N GLU A 27 2.48 -21.45 -8.32
CA GLU A 27 2.29 -22.90 -8.25
C GLU A 27 2.14 -23.36 -6.80
N ARG A 28 3.05 -22.94 -5.91
CA ARG A 28 3.05 -23.30 -4.48
C ARG A 28 1.77 -22.87 -3.78
N ILE A 29 1.48 -21.57 -3.85
CA ILE A 29 0.31 -21.00 -3.17
C ILE A 29 -1.00 -21.53 -3.76
N GLN A 30 -1.04 -21.79 -5.08
CA GLN A 30 -2.24 -22.32 -5.75
C GLN A 30 -2.56 -23.75 -5.32
N GLU A 31 -1.56 -24.57 -5.01
CA GLU A 31 -1.76 -25.91 -4.44
C GLU A 31 -2.51 -25.81 -3.10
N VAL A 32 -2.06 -24.94 -2.21
CA VAL A 32 -2.67 -24.75 -0.89
C VAL A 32 -4.04 -24.08 -1.00
N TYR A 33 -4.15 -23.07 -1.87
CA TYR A 33 -5.43 -22.40 -2.15
C TYR A 33 -6.54 -23.36 -2.58
N LYS A 34 -6.24 -24.29 -3.49
CA LYS A 34 -7.21 -25.30 -3.95
C LYS A 34 -7.70 -26.24 -2.84
N LYS A 35 -6.85 -26.51 -1.83
CA LYS A 35 -7.23 -27.31 -0.66
C LYS A 35 -8.12 -26.51 0.30
N LEU A 36 -7.83 -25.21 0.49
CA LEU A 36 -8.62 -24.31 1.33
C LEU A 36 -9.98 -23.96 0.70
N PHE A 37 -9.98 -23.73 -0.61
CA PHE A 37 -11.14 -23.25 -1.37
C PHE A 37 -11.40 -24.11 -2.63
N PRO A 38 -11.83 -25.37 -2.48
CA PRO A 38 -12.04 -26.26 -3.61
C PRO A 38 -13.17 -25.79 -4.57
N GLY A 39 -14.08 -24.93 -4.09
CA GLY A 39 -15.14 -24.29 -4.87
C GLY A 39 -14.87 -22.83 -5.24
N GLY A 40 -13.68 -22.32 -4.96
CA GLY A 40 -13.34 -20.90 -5.06
C GLY A 40 -13.80 -20.11 -3.85
N VAL A 41 -13.46 -18.82 -3.79
CA VAL A 41 -13.85 -17.92 -2.71
C VAL A 41 -15.33 -17.54 -2.78
N PRO A 42 -16.02 -17.35 -1.64
CA PRO A 42 -17.47 -17.13 -1.60
C PRO A 42 -17.90 -15.65 -1.68
N PHE A 43 -17.02 -14.74 -2.11
CA PHE A 43 -17.24 -13.29 -2.12
C PHE A 43 -16.81 -12.67 -3.46
N GLN A 44 -17.26 -11.44 -3.74
CA GLN A 44 -16.78 -10.66 -4.88
C GLN A 44 -15.36 -10.17 -4.61
N VAL A 45 -14.52 -10.09 -5.65
CA VAL A 45 -13.10 -9.73 -5.53
C VAL A 45 -12.77 -8.54 -6.42
N ILE A 46 -12.15 -7.52 -5.82
CA ILE A 46 -11.52 -6.39 -6.51
C ILE A 46 -10.01 -6.51 -6.28
N THR A 47 -9.23 -6.69 -7.34
CA THR A 47 -7.76 -6.77 -7.24
C THR A 47 -7.14 -5.47 -7.72
N ILE A 48 -6.24 -4.89 -6.91
CA ILE A 48 -5.63 -3.59 -7.19
C ILE A 48 -4.11 -3.73 -7.31
N ALA A 49 -3.58 -3.47 -8.52
CA ALA A 49 -2.17 -3.30 -8.80
C ALA A 49 -1.84 -1.81 -9.07
N GLY A 50 -0.56 -1.49 -9.09
CA GLY A 50 -0.06 -0.15 -9.39
C GLY A 50 1.24 0.12 -8.66
N THR A 51 1.95 1.18 -9.02
CA THR A 51 3.14 1.59 -8.28
C THR A 51 2.71 2.36 -7.04
N ASN A 52 1.98 3.44 -7.19
CA ASN A 52 1.46 4.27 -6.10
C ASN A 52 -0.08 4.29 -6.15
N GLY A 53 -0.75 4.73 -5.07
CA GLY A 53 -2.20 4.92 -5.04
C GLY A 53 -3.03 3.70 -4.65
N LYS A 54 -2.48 2.47 -4.66
CA LYS A 54 -3.20 1.23 -4.32
C LYS A 54 -3.95 1.36 -2.99
N GLY A 55 -3.24 1.59 -1.89
CA GLY A 55 -3.84 1.70 -0.56
C GLY A 55 -4.88 2.81 -0.45
N SER A 56 -4.70 3.97 -1.13
CA SER A 56 -5.71 5.03 -1.16
C SER A 56 -6.98 4.61 -1.90
N THR A 57 -6.84 3.92 -3.04
CA THR A 57 -7.98 3.38 -3.80
C THR A 57 -8.73 2.33 -2.97
N ILE A 58 -8.00 1.45 -2.26
CA ILE A 58 -8.59 0.49 -1.31
C ILE A 58 -9.37 1.22 -0.22
N ALA A 59 -8.77 2.24 0.40
CA ALA A 59 -9.41 2.99 1.48
C ALA A 59 -10.73 3.66 1.03
N PHE A 60 -10.80 4.16 -0.20
CA PHE A 60 -12.05 4.68 -0.76
C PHE A 60 -13.09 3.57 -0.95
N ILE A 61 -12.73 2.44 -1.57
CA ILE A 61 -13.65 1.32 -1.79
C ILE A 61 -14.15 0.76 -0.47
N ASP A 62 -13.23 0.49 0.47
CA ASP A 62 -13.55 0.00 1.81
C ASP A 62 -14.52 0.94 2.53
N SER A 63 -14.20 2.25 2.55
CA SER A 63 -15.06 3.26 3.17
C SER A 63 -16.44 3.39 2.51
N ILE A 64 -16.55 3.22 1.18
CA ILE A 64 -17.83 3.26 0.46
C ILE A 64 -18.70 2.06 0.90
N TYR A 65 -18.16 0.84 0.90
CA TYR A 65 -18.93 -0.34 1.29
C TYR A 65 -19.30 -0.33 2.78
N GLN A 66 -18.49 0.26 3.66
CA GLN A 66 -18.85 0.47 5.07
C GLN A 66 -20.09 1.37 5.27
N GLN A 67 -20.52 2.14 4.26
CA GLN A 67 -21.77 2.92 4.33
C GLN A 67 -23.00 2.12 3.88
N SER A 68 -22.86 0.84 3.56
CA SER A 68 -23.91 -0.05 3.10
C SER A 68 -24.13 -1.20 4.10
N ASP A 69 -25.08 -2.07 3.78
CA ASP A 69 -25.32 -3.30 4.55
C ASP A 69 -24.33 -4.44 4.16
N PHE A 70 -23.48 -4.21 3.17
CA PHE A 70 -22.49 -5.19 2.71
C PHE A 70 -21.23 -5.16 3.59
N LYS A 71 -20.73 -6.35 3.91
CA LYS A 71 -19.51 -6.52 4.68
C LYS A 71 -18.30 -6.55 3.76
N VAL A 72 -17.36 -5.65 3.97
CA VAL A 72 -16.16 -5.52 3.14
C VAL A 72 -14.92 -6.05 3.87
N GLY A 73 -14.07 -6.80 3.15
CA GLY A 73 -12.73 -7.18 3.58
C GLY A 73 -11.67 -6.45 2.77
N ALA A 74 -10.62 -5.94 3.41
CA ALA A 74 -9.49 -5.34 2.72
C ALA A 74 -8.18 -6.00 3.15
N PHE A 75 -7.38 -6.42 2.16
CA PHE A 75 -6.02 -6.92 2.34
C PHE A 75 -5.03 -5.91 1.79
N THR A 76 -4.16 -5.36 2.65
CA THR A 76 -3.21 -4.30 2.32
C THR A 76 -1.78 -4.64 2.74
N SER A 77 -0.78 -4.07 2.05
CA SER A 77 0.62 -4.27 2.39
C SER A 77 1.52 -3.10 1.91
N PRO A 78 2.64 -2.85 2.61
CA PRO A 78 2.99 -3.39 3.92
C PRO A 78 2.17 -2.74 5.06
N HIS A 79 2.21 -3.30 6.26
CA HIS A 79 1.70 -2.66 7.47
C HIS A 79 2.67 -1.58 7.98
N LEU A 80 2.17 -0.64 8.76
CA LEU A 80 2.99 0.41 9.39
C LEU A 80 3.49 0.00 10.78
N ILE A 81 2.60 -0.38 11.67
CA ILE A 81 2.90 -0.64 13.08
C ILE A 81 2.59 -2.08 13.47
N LYS A 82 1.39 -2.56 13.14
CA LYS A 82 0.89 -3.89 13.53
C LYS A 82 0.62 -4.75 12.30
N TYR A 83 1.02 -6.01 12.37
CA TYR A 83 0.75 -6.98 11.32
C TYR A 83 -0.75 -7.08 10.95
N ASN A 84 -1.62 -6.92 11.95
CA ASN A 84 -3.09 -6.94 11.82
C ASN A 84 -3.63 -5.91 10.82
N GLU A 85 -2.93 -4.79 10.61
CA GLU A 85 -3.31 -3.76 9.62
C GLU A 85 -3.50 -4.33 8.22
N ARG A 86 -2.85 -5.48 7.92
CA ARG A 86 -2.97 -6.15 6.63
C ARG A 86 -4.37 -6.71 6.37
N PHE A 87 -5.15 -6.95 7.41
CA PHE A 87 -6.45 -7.62 7.35
C PHE A 87 -7.51 -6.75 8.01
N SER A 88 -8.33 -6.10 7.22
CA SER A 88 -9.44 -5.28 7.70
C SER A 88 -10.78 -5.91 7.31
N VAL A 89 -11.74 -5.89 8.23
CA VAL A 89 -13.13 -6.27 7.99
C VAL A 89 -14.02 -5.12 8.47
N ASN A 90 -14.74 -4.48 7.56
CA ASN A 90 -15.53 -3.27 7.84
C ASN A 90 -14.73 -2.18 8.58
N GLY A 91 -13.49 -1.94 8.17
CA GLY A 91 -12.60 -0.94 8.76
C GLY A 91 -11.92 -1.35 10.06
N GLU A 92 -12.26 -2.50 10.64
CA GLU A 92 -11.66 -3.00 11.87
C GLU A 92 -10.57 -4.03 11.57
N MET A 93 -9.41 -3.91 12.22
CA MET A 93 -8.31 -4.87 12.06
C MET A 93 -8.70 -6.24 12.63
N ALA A 94 -8.32 -7.31 11.92
CA ALA A 94 -8.48 -8.66 12.44
C ALA A 94 -7.71 -8.85 13.76
N SER A 95 -8.31 -9.59 14.68
CA SER A 95 -7.67 -9.92 15.96
C SER A 95 -6.51 -10.90 15.78
N ASP A 96 -5.56 -10.89 16.73
CA ASP A 96 -4.47 -11.88 16.77
C ASP A 96 -5.02 -13.31 16.75
N GLU A 97 -6.13 -13.55 17.44
CA GLU A 97 -6.80 -14.86 17.50
C GLU A 97 -7.31 -15.29 16.12
N SER A 98 -8.00 -14.40 15.40
CA SER A 98 -8.51 -14.68 14.05
C SER A 98 -7.37 -14.99 13.07
N ILE A 99 -6.27 -14.23 13.15
CA ILE A 99 -5.08 -14.44 12.32
C ILE A 99 -4.42 -15.79 12.65
N CYS A 100 -4.23 -16.11 13.94
CA CYS A 100 -3.67 -17.38 14.36
C CYS A 100 -4.53 -18.59 13.95
N GLN A 101 -5.86 -18.48 13.99
CA GLN A 101 -6.77 -19.51 13.51
C GLN A 101 -6.63 -19.72 11.99
N ALA A 102 -6.50 -18.64 11.22
CA ALA A 102 -6.25 -18.74 9.79
C ALA A 102 -4.90 -19.41 9.49
N PHE A 103 -3.86 -19.06 10.24
CA PHE A 103 -2.54 -19.70 10.12
C PHE A 103 -2.57 -21.17 10.45
N ASP A 104 -3.27 -21.59 11.49
CA ASP A 104 -3.48 -23.01 11.85
C ASP A 104 -4.15 -23.80 10.71
N ALA A 105 -5.17 -23.20 10.08
CA ALA A 105 -5.88 -23.83 8.96
C ALA A 105 -4.95 -24.03 7.75
N ILE A 106 -4.15 -23.01 7.42
CA ILE A 106 -3.18 -23.06 6.32
C ILE A 106 -2.11 -24.13 6.63
N GLU A 107 -1.51 -24.11 7.82
CA GLU A 107 -0.47 -25.05 8.24
C GLU A 107 -0.97 -26.51 8.16
N THR A 108 -2.22 -26.73 8.54
CA THR A 108 -2.85 -28.06 8.48
C THR A 108 -2.95 -28.58 7.04
N LEU A 109 -3.22 -27.70 6.07
CA LEU A 109 -3.52 -28.10 4.69
C LEU A 109 -2.32 -27.99 3.73
N ARG A 110 -1.32 -27.14 4.03
CA ARG A 110 -0.17 -26.99 3.14
C ARG A 110 0.71 -28.23 3.02
N GLY A 111 0.75 -29.08 4.06
CA GLY A 111 1.63 -30.25 4.09
C GLY A 111 3.10 -29.85 4.03
N GLU A 112 3.84 -30.39 3.06
CA GLU A 112 5.27 -30.10 2.84
C GLU A 112 5.51 -28.85 1.97
N THR A 113 4.45 -28.23 1.42
CA THR A 113 4.58 -27.04 0.56
C THR A 113 5.10 -25.87 1.39
N SER A 114 6.28 -25.35 1.08
CA SER A 114 6.80 -24.15 1.71
C SER A 114 6.14 -22.91 1.09
N LEU A 115 5.83 -21.92 1.92
CA LEU A 115 5.21 -20.67 1.52
C LEU A 115 6.07 -19.49 2.00
N THR A 116 6.22 -18.48 1.17
CA THR A 116 6.80 -17.21 1.59
C THR A 116 5.90 -16.52 2.61
N TYR A 117 6.45 -15.60 3.37
CA TYR A 117 5.70 -14.78 4.32
C TYR A 117 4.48 -14.08 3.67
N PHE A 118 4.62 -13.59 2.44
CA PHE A 118 3.52 -12.90 1.74
C PHE A 118 2.48 -13.88 1.19
N GLU A 119 2.87 -15.05 0.68
CA GLU A 119 1.94 -16.12 0.28
C GLU A 119 1.11 -16.60 1.48
N PHE A 120 1.74 -16.75 2.65
CA PHE A 120 1.04 -17.11 3.89
C PHE A 120 0.04 -16.04 4.30
N SER A 121 0.45 -14.75 4.23
CA SER A 121 -0.44 -13.62 4.51
C SER A 121 -1.64 -13.56 3.55
N THR A 122 -1.42 -13.81 2.25
CA THR A 122 -2.49 -13.81 1.23
C THR A 122 -3.52 -14.89 1.53
N LEU A 123 -3.09 -16.13 1.81
CA LEU A 123 -4.02 -17.20 2.18
C LEU A 123 -4.77 -16.89 3.47
N ALA A 124 -4.09 -16.32 4.48
CA ALA A 124 -4.72 -15.93 5.75
C ALA A 124 -5.81 -14.88 5.52
N ALA A 125 -5.58 -13.88 4.65
CA ALA A 125 -6.61 -12.91 4.28
C ALA A 125 -7.86 -13.59 3.74
N LEU A 126 -7.71 -14.50 2.79
CA LEU A 126 -8.84 -15.22 2.19
C LEU A 126 -9.60 -16.08 3.23
N VAL A 127 -8.89 -16.75 4.14
CA VAL A 127 -9.47 -17.57 5.20
C VAL A 127 -10.25 -16.70 6.20
N ILE A 128 -9.65 -15.58 6.65
CA ILE A 128 -10.30 -14.63 7.57
C ILE A 128 -11.58 -14.09 6.93
N PHE A 129 -11.51 -13.62 5.68
CA PHE A 129 -12.65 -13.01 4.98
C PHE A 129 -13.79 -14.02 4.73
N ALA A 130 -13.45 -15.27 4.42
CA ALA A 130 -14.45 -16.34 4.28
C ALA A 130 -15.11 -16.68 5.63
N HIS A 131 -14.32 -16.76 6.71
CA HIS A 131 -14.85 -16.99 8.06
C HIS A 131 -15.77 -15.85 8.51
N GLU A 132 -15.38 -14.62 8.23
CA GLU A 132 -16.14 -13.41 8.54
C GLU A 132 -17.35 -13.19 7.61
N LYS A 133 -17.51 -14.02 6.57
CA LYS A 133 -18.61 -13.97 5.60
C LYS A 133 -18.73 -12.58 4.96
N VAL A 134 -17.63 -12.04 4.49
CA VAL A 134 -17.65 -10.77 3.76
C VAL A 134 -18.33 -10.93 2.41
N ASP A 135 -18.95 -9.87 1.91
CA ASP A 135 -19.62 -9.85 0.60
C ASP A 135 -18.65 -9.48 -0.51
N VAL A 136 -17.70 -8.59 -0.21
CA VAL A 136 -16.69 -8.10 -1.14
C VAL A 136 -15.32 -8.02 -0.48
N VAL A 137 -14.29 -8.35 -1.24
CA VAL A 137 -12.88 -8.25 -0.81
C VAL A 137 -12.10 -7.39 -1.77
N VAL A 138 -11.28 -6.49 -1.20
CA VAL A 138 -10.34 -5.67 -1.96
C VAL A 138 -8.92 -6.15 -1.66
N LEU A 139 -8.23 -6.66 -2.68
CA LEU A 139 -6.89 -7.25 -2.54
C LEU A 139 -5.82 -6.33 -3.12
N GLU A 140 -4.88 -5.89 -2.30
CA GLU A 140 -3.69 -5.17 -2.74
C GLU A 140 -2.62 -6.14 -3.26
N VAL A 141 -2.17 -5.93 -4.49
CA VAL A 141 -0.97 -6.58 -5.04
C VAL A 141 0.26 -6.07 -4.29
N GLY A 142 1.04 -6.99 -3.74
CA GLY A 142 2.28 -6.66 -3.04
C GLY A 142 3.39 -6.24 -3.99
N LEU A 143 3.64 -7.03 -5.04
CA LEU A 143 4.72 -6.78 -6.01
C LEU A 143 4.31 -7.18 -7.43
N GLY A 144 4.42 -6.26 -8.37
CA GLY A 144 4.10 -6.52 -9.78
C GLY A 144 2.62 -6.73 -10.01
N GLY A 145 2.20 -7.97 -10.18
CA GLY A 145 0.82 -8.39 -10.38
C GLY A 145 0.74 -9.82 -10.92
N ARG A 146 1.36 -10.10 -12.06
CA ARG A 146 1.26 -11.38 -12.79
C ARG A 146 1.62 -12.60 -11.94
N LEU A 147 2.68 -12.52 -11.17
CA LEU A 147 3.19 -13.60 -10.31
C LEU A 147 3.02 -13.31 -8.81
N ASP A 148 2.25 -12.27 -8.48
CA ASP A 148 1.94 -11.95 -7.10
C ASP A 148 0.94 -12.93 -6.50
N SER A 149 1.09 -13.26 -5.23
CA SER A 149 0.28 -14.27 -4.55
C SER A 149 -1.22 -13.95 -4.55
N VAL A 150 -1.65 -12.68 -4.54
CA VAL A 150 -3.08 -12.34 -4.63
C VAL A 150 -3.70 -12.70 -5.98
N ASN A 151 -2.87 -12.87 -7.02
CA ASN A 151 -3.33 -13.19 -8.37
C ASN A 151 -3.79 -14.66 -8.55
N ILE A 152 -3.74 -15.48 -7.49
CA ILE A 152 -4.35 -16.83 -7.46
C ILE A 152 -5.87 -16.78 -7.51
N VAL A 153 -6.48 -15.67 -7.12
CA VAL A 153 -7.94 -15.46 -7.15
C VAL A 153 -8.32 -14.69 -8.40
N ASN A 154 -9.40 -15.11 -9.06
CA ASN A 154 -9.92 -14.36 -10.19
C ASN A 154 -10.74 -13.16 -9.69
N PRO A 155 -10.40 -11.92 -10.08
CA PRO A 155 -11.16 -10.75 -9.71
C PRO A 155 -12.46 -10.62 -10.52
N ASN A 156 -13.48 -10.01 -9.93
CA ASN A 156 -14.66 -9.52 -10.63
C ASN A 156 -14.39 -8.16 -11.31
N VAL A 157 -13.46 -7.39 -10.72
CA VAL A 157 -12.92 -6.13 -11.27
C VAL A 157 -11.45 -6.04 -10.91
N SER A 158 -10.61 -5.64 -11.85
CA SER A 158 -9.22 -5.32 -11.58
C SER A 158 -8.93 -3.83 -11.79
N ILE A 159 -7.99 -3.29 -11.01
CA ILE A 159 -7.57 -1.88 -11.10
C ILE A 159 -6.05 -1.82 -11.24
N ILE A 160 -5.57 -1.00 -12.17
CA ILE A 160 -4.16 -0.57 -12.25
C ILE A 160 -4.13 0.92 -11.98
N THR A 161 -3.64 1.34 -10.81
CA THR A 161 -3.69 2.75 -10.39
C THR A 161 -2.78 3.64 -11.23
N ASN A 162 -1.49 3.32 -11.25
CA ASN A 162 -0.48 3.99 -12.09
C ASN A 162 0.75 3.10 -12.29
N ILE A 163 1.63 3.51 -13.20
CA ILE A 163 2.88 2.82 -13.52
C ILE A 163 4.03 3.82 -13.46
N ALA A 164 4.92 3.62 -12.50
CA ALA A 164 6.17 4.35 -12.35
C ALA A 164 7.34 3.37 -12.13
N ILE A 165 8.57 3.86 -12.30
CA ILE A 165 9.78 3.06 -12.06
C ILE A 165 9.91 2.82 -10.56
N ASP A 166 9.82 1.56 -10.16
CA ASP A 166 10.06 1.06 -8.81
C ASP A 166 10.30 -0.45 -8.86
N HIS A 167 10.96 -1.01 -7.85
CA HIS A 167 11.26 -2.45 -7.76
C HIS A 167 11.95 -3.03 -9.00
N THR A 168 12.90 -2.31 -9.54
CA THR A 168 13.57 -2.63 -10.81
C THR A 168 14.26 -3.99 -10.82
N ASP A 169 14.73 -4.47 -9.68
CA ASP A 169 15.37 -5.79 -9.52
C ASP A 169 14.43 -6.96 -9.84
N TYR A 170 13.10 -6.74 -9.76
CA TYR A 170 12.07 -7.76 -9.96
C TYR A 170 11.19 -7.50 -11.19
N LEU A 171 10.89 -6.24 -11.49
CA LEU A 171 9.89 -5.86 -12.49
C LEU A 171 10.48 -5.33 -13.79
N GLY A 172 11.82 -5.13 -13.82
CA GLY A 172 12.51 -4.48 -14.90
C GLY A 172 12.60 -2.95 -14.74
N ASP A 173 13.38 -2.32 -15.58
CA ASP A 173 13.81 -0.91 -15.50
C ASP A 173 13.01 0.03 -16.40
N THR A 174 11.97 -0.47 -17.07
CA THR A 174 11.10 0.29 -17.96
C THR A 174 9.65 0.27 -17.55
N ARG A 175 8.91 1.34 -17.83
CA ARG A 175 7.46 1.38 -17.61
C ARG A 175 6.71 0.31 -18.41
N GLU A 176 7.24 -0.10 -19.58
CA GLU A 176 6.66 -1.19 -20.38
C GLU A 176 6.77 -2.55 -19.67
N ALA A 177 7.94 -2.88 -19.10
CA ALA A 177 8.14 -4.11 -18.33
C ALA A 177 7.26 -4.13 -17.08
N ILE A 178 7.27 -3.03 -16.30
CA ILE A 178 6.46 -2.90 -15.09
C ILE A 178 4.96 -2.96 -15.42
N GLY A 179 4.55 -2.33 -16.52
CA GLY A 179 3.17 -2.36 -17.02
C GLY A 179 2.72 -3.78 -17.38
N PHE A 180 3.57 -4.56 -18.06
CA PHE A 180 3.31 -5.96 -18.38
C PHE A 180 3.06 -6.81 -17.12
N GLU A 181 3.92 -6.66 -16.10
CA GLU A 181 3.75 -7.40 -14.83
C GLU A 181 2.45 -7.01 -14.11
N LYS A 182 2.10 -5.71 -14.09
CA LYS A 182 0.85 -5.25 -13.46
C LYS A 182 -0.39 -5.70 -14.24
N ALA A 183 -0.32 -5.69 -15.57
CA ALA A 183 -1.42 -6.16 -16.44
C ALA A 183 -1.74 -7.65 -16.27
N GLY A 184 -0.86 -8.41 -15.63
CA GLY A 184 -1.09 -9.83 -15.33
C GLY A 184 -2.25 -10.12 -14.37
N ILE A 185 -2.84 -9.10 -13.74
CA ILE A 185 -4.06 -9.24 -12.91
C ILE A 185 -5.35 -9.23 -13.74
N MET A 186 -5.28 -8.89 -15.03
CA MET A 186 -6.42 -8.90 -15.94
C MET A 186 -6.93 -10.32 -16.18
N ARG A 187 -8.22 -10.44 -16.51
CA ARG A 187 -8.85 -11.72 -16.93
C ARG A 187 -9.70 -11.49 -18.18
N SER A 188 -9.86 -12.55 -18.98
CA SER A 188 -10.77 -12.52 -20.13
C SER A 188 -12.19 -12.13 -19.70
N ASP A 189 -12.87 -11.35 -20.52
CA ASP A 189 -14.25 -10.88 -20.32
C ASP A 189 -14.50 -10.14 -18.98
N THR A 190 -13.42 -9.71 -18.30
CA THR A 190 -13.47 -9.00 -17.02
C THR A 190 -12.93 -7.59 -17.17
N LEU A 191 -13.58 -6.61 -16.50
CA LEU A 191 -13.14 -5.22 -16.58
C LEU A 191 -11.84 -5.02 -15.80
N CYS A 192 -10.87 -4.37 -16.47
CA CYS A 192 -9.71 -3.74 -15.86
C CYS A 192 -9.80 -2.22 -16.01
N ILE A 193 -9.77 -1.52 -14.90
CA ILE A 193 -9.78 -0.06 -14.83
C ILE A 193 -8.33 0.41 -14.71
N CYS A 194 -7.88 1.28 -15.62
CA CYS A 194 -6.53 1.84 -15.61
C CYS A 194 -6.56 3.35 -15.38
N GLY A 195 -5.86 3.81 -14.34
CA GLY A 195 -5.75 5.23 -13.95
C GLY A 195 -4.45 5.89 -14.37
N ASP A 196 -3.57 5.18 -15.09
CA ASP A 196 -2.33 5.79 -15.56
C ASP A 196 -2.62 6.78 -16.67
N GLN A 197 -2.19 8.05 -16.48
CA GLN A 197 -2.48 9.13 -17.42
C GLN A 197 -1.69 9.04 -18.75
N ASN A 198 -0.64 8.24 -18.77
CA ASN A 198 0.14 7.94 -19.97
C ASN A 198 0.52 6.45 -19.97
N PRO A 199 -0.44 5.55 -20.12
CA PRO A 199 -0.24 4.13 -19.93
C PRO A 199 0.77 3.56 -20.95
N PRO A 200 1.71 2.69 -20.50
CA PRO A 200 2.59 1.99 -21.42
C PRO A 200 1.78 1.06 -22.35
N THR A 201 2.30 0.83 -23.55
CA THR A 201 1.59 0.02 -24.56
C THR A 201 1.38 -1.42 -24.13
N SER A 202 2.18 -1.93 -23.19
CA SER A 202 2.04 -3.27 -22.62
C SER A 202 0.67 -3.50 -21.95
N ILE A 203 0.03 -2.45 -21.40
CA ILE A 203 -1.30 -2.54 -20.81
C ILE A 203 -2.35 -2.92 -21.86
N GLN A 204 -2.43 -2.14 -22.95
CA GLN A 204 -3.37 -2.41 -24.03
C GLN A 204 -3.09 -3.76 -24.72
N LYS A 205 -1.81 -4.03 -25.02
CA LYS A 205 -1.40 -5.30 -25.62
C LYS A 205 -1.83 -6.51 -24.80
N GLN A 206 -1.67 -6.44 -23.48
CA GLN A 206 -2.07 -7.53 -22.58
C GLN A 206 -3.59 -7.70 -22.58
N ALA A 207 -4.36 -6.61 -22.51
CA ALA A 207 -5.81 -6.67 -22.58
C ALA A 207 -6.29 -7.31 -23.89
N ASP A 208 -5.74 -6.89 -25.02
CA ASP A 208 -6.06 -7.44 -26.34
C ASP A 208 -5.72 -8.94 -26.44
N ASN A 209 -4.55 -9.34 -25.92
CA ASN A 209 -4.07 -10.73 -25.97
C ASN A 209 -4.97 -11.71 -25.21
N ILE A 210 -5.55 -11.29 -24.09
CA ILE A 210 -6.37 -12.17 -23.25
C ILE A 210 -7.87 -11.91 -23.39
N GLY A 211 -8.28 -10.89 -24.14
CA GLY A 211 -9.68 -10.50 -24.29
C GLY A 211 -10.27 -9.83 -23.03
N ALA A 212 -9.46 -9.08 -22.28
CA ALA A 212 -9.95 -8.30 -21.13
C ALA A 212 -10.66 -7.03 -21.61
N LEU A 213 -11.66 -6.59 -20.84
CA LEU A 213 -12.30 -5.29 -21.06
C LEU A 213 -11.44 -4.22 -20.37
N LEU A 214 -10.92 -3.24 -21.11
CA LEU A 214 -10.04 -2.21 -20.57
C LEU A 214 -10.70 -0.84 -20.63
N LEU A 215 -10.76 -0.18 -19.46
CA LEU A 215 -11.28 1.18 -19.30
C LEU A 215 -10.22 2.11 -18.73
N PHE A 216 -9.90 3.18 -19.43
CA PHE A 216 -9.01 4.24 -18.94
C PHE A 216 -9.80 5.34 -18.25
N ILE A 217 -9.40 5.68 -17.02
CA ILE A 217 -9.97 6.81 -16.26
C ILE A 217 -8.98 7.97 -16.31
N ASN A 218 -9.28 8.97 -17.12
CA ASN A 218 -8.44 10.16 -17.30
C ASN A 218 -8.91 11.34 -16.46
N GLU A 219 -10.21 11.42 -16.17
CA GLU A 219 -10.79 12.55 -15.45
C GLU A 219 -10.81 12.26 -13.94
N PRO A 220 -10.32 13.19 -13.11
CA PRO A 220 -10.41 13.07 -11.66
C PRO A 220 -11.86 13.27 -11.20
N TYR A 221 -12.21 12.66 -10.07
CA TYR A 221 -13.47 12.95 -9.40
C TYR A 221 -13.51 14.43 -8.98
N GLN A 222 -14.68 15.10 -9.14
CA GLN A 222 -14.82 16.54 -8.86
C GLN A 222 -15.57 16.85 -7.56
N GLY A 223 -15.91 15.82 -6.79
CA GLY A 223 -16.61 15.99 -5.51
C GLY A 223 -15.68 16.10 -4.30
N ASN A 224 -16.28 16.12 -3.12
CA ASN A 224 -15.53 16.18 -1.86
C ASN A 224 -14.92 14.82 -1.52
N ILE A 225 -13.67 14.86 -1.07
CA ILE A 225 -12.95 13.70 -0.52
C ILE A 225 -12.16 14.14 0.71
N THR A 226 -11.85 13.20 1.61
CA THR A 226 -11.07 13.49 2.82
C THR A 226 -9.56 13.51 2.57
N LEU A 227 -9.07 12.62 1.70
CA LEU A 227 -7.65 12.44 1.46
C LEU A 227 -7.05 13.63 0.72
N LYS A 228 -5.87 14.07 1.13
CA LYS A 228 -5.20 15.28 0.62
C LYS A 228 -4.39 15.01 -0.64
N GLY A 229 -4.45 15.97 -1.58
CA GLY A 229 -3.68 15.99 -2.83
C GLY A 229 -4.55 15.67 -4.06
N GLU A 230 -4.23 16.30 -5.18
CA GLU A 230 -5.00 16.19 -6.44
C GLU A 230 -5.05 14.73 -6.96
N HIS A 231 -3.95 13.98 -6.80
CA HIS A 231 -3.88 12.57 -7.15
C HIS A 231 -4.93 11.69 -6.44
N GLN A 232 -5.43 12.12 -5.28
CA GLN A 232 -6.47 11.38 -4.56
C GLN A 232 -7.84 11.49 -5.26
N GLN A 233 -8.06 12.54 -6.03
CA GLN A 233 -9.26 12.66 -6.88
C GLN A 233 -9.25 11.61 -8.00
N HIS A 234 -8.08 11.28 -8.56
CA HIS A 234 -7.94 10.18 -9.51
C HIS A 234 -8.14 8.81 -8.83
N ASN A 235 -7.56 8.59 -7.64
CA ASN A 235 -7.77 7.36 -6.88
C ASN A 235 -9.26 7.16 -6.53
N ALA A 236 -9.98 8.25 -6.18
CA ALA A 236 -11.42 8.22 -5.93
C ALA A 236 -12.21 7.85 -7.19
N ALA A 237 -11.84 8.40 -8.36
CA ALA A 237 -12.49 8.06 -9.63
C ALA A 237 -12.36 6.56 -9.97
N LEU A 238 -11.18 5.96 -9.71
CA LEU A 238 -10.96 4.52 -9.88
C LEU A 238 -11.83 3.69 -8.93
N ALA A 239 -11.91 4.12 -7.66
CA ALA A 239 -12.74 3.46 -6.65
C ALA A 239 -14.24 3.51 -7.01
N ILE A 240 -14.72 4.66 -7.45
CA ILE A 240 -16.12 4.86 -7.90
C ILE A 240 -16.44 3.92 -9.05
N GLU A 241 -15.57 3.84 -10.06
CA GLU A 241 -15.82 2.98 -11.22
C GLU A 241 -15.83 1.51 -10.83
N ALA A 242 -14.94 1.06 -9.94
CA ALA A 242 -14.94 -0.32 -9.46
C ALA A 242 -16.24 -0.66 -8.70
N VAL A 243 -16.75 0.25 -7.86
CA VAL A 243 -18.04 0.09 -7.18
C VAL A 243 -19.19 0.06 -8.18
N ASN A 244 -19.17 0.92 -9.22
CA ASN A 244 -20.17 0.93 -10.28
C ASN A 244 -20.26 -0.41 -11.02
N GLN A 245 -19.15 -1.09 -11.24
CA GLN A 245 -19.12 -2.39 -11.92
C GLN A 245 -19.81 -3.50 -11.11
N LEU A 246 -19.89 -3.36 -9.79
CA LEU A 246 -20.53 -4.33 -8.91
C LEU A 246 -21.98 -3.95 -8.54
N GLN A 247 -22.57 -2.92 -9.13
CA GLN A 247 -23.91 -2.42 -8.82
C GLN A 247 -25.04 -3.47 -8.94
N LEU A 248 -24.87 -4.45 -9.83
CA LEU A 248 -25.89 -5.50 -9.99
C LEU A 248 -25.89 -6.52 -8.85
N THR A 249 -24.76 -6.71 -8.18
CA THR A 249 -24.58 -7.69 -7.10
C THR A 249 -24.48 -7.03 -5.73
N LEU A 250 -23.86 -5.85 -5.66
CA LEU A 250 -23.57 -5.08 -4.46
C LEU A 250 -23.96 -3.61 -4.67
N PRO A 251 -25.27 -3.29 -4.73
CA PRO A 251 -25.74 -1.95 -5.02
C PRO A 251 -25.35 -0.94 -3.94
N ILE A 252 -24.76 0.17 -4.37
CA ILE A 252 -24.40 1.34 -3.57
C ILE A 252 -25.14 2.55 -4.10
N ASP A 253 -25.89 3.25 -3.26
CA ASP A 253 -26.56 4.47 -3.66
C ASP A 253 -25.60 5.70 -3.66
N LYS A 254 -26.05 6.79 -4.29
CA LYS A 254 -25.24 8.02 -4.43
C LYS A 254 -24.86 8.64 -3.08
N ASN A 255 -25.70 8.51 -2.07
CA ASN A 255 -25.45 9.06 -0.74
C ASN A 255 -24.40 8.24 -0.01
N GLN A 256 -24.51 6.92 -0.04
CA GLN A 256 -23.52 5.99 0.52
C GLN A 256 -22.14 6.20 -0.13
N LEU A 257 -22.10 6.34 -1.45
CA LEU A 257 -20.88 6.63 -2.20
C LEU A 257 -20.25 7.97 -1.77
N SER A 258 -21.03 9.06 -1.72
CA SER A 258 -20.52 10.38 -1.31
C SER A 258 -19.99 10.37 0.12
N ILE A 259 -20.75 9.79 1.07
CA ILE A 259 -20.35 9.70 2.47
C ILE A 259 -19.07 8.84 2.61
N GLY A 260 -18.97 7.72 1.87
CA GLY A 260 -17.78 6.87 1.88
C GLY A 260 -16.54 7.61 1.41
N LEU A 261 -16.63 8.39 0.34
CA LEU A 261 -15.51 9.21 -0.16
C LEU A 261 -15.07 10.29 0.84
N GLU A 262 -16.04 10.91 1.54
CA GLU A 262 -15.78 11.94 2.56
C GLU A 262 -15.26 11.37 3.89
N LYS A 263 -15.46 10.09 4.17
CA LYS A 263 -15.00 9.41 5.39
C LYS A 263 -13.76 8.55 5.21
N ALA A 264 -13.34 8.30 3.97
CA ALA A 264 -12.17 7.48 3.70
C ALA A 264 -10.95 7.96 4.47
N ASN A 265 -10.28 7.04 5.14
CA ASN A 265 -9.09 7.35 5.93
C ASN A 265 -8.00 6.31 5.66
N ILE A 266 -6.77 6.77 5.58
CA ILE A 266 -5.59 5.92 5.45
C ILE A 266 -4.42 6.57 6.20
N LEU A 267 -3.71 5.76 6.96
CA LEU A 267 -2.56 6.23 7.71
C LEU A 267 -1.39 6.59 6.78
N ALA A 268 -0.65 7.62 7.19
CA ALA A 268 0.62 7.99 6.56
C ALA A 268 0.53 8.31 5.04
N ARG A 269 -0.58 8.88 4.59
CA ARG A 269 -0.76 9.50 3.26
C ARG A 269 -1.13 10.96 3.44
N PHE A 270 -0.12 11.83 3.47
CA PHE A 270 -0.25 13.23 3.86
C PHE A 270 -1.06 13.41 5.15
N GLN A 271 -0.85 12.50 6.09
CA GLN A 271 -1.54 12.53 7.38
C GLN A 271 -1.04 13.70 8.21
N VAL A 272 -1.95 14.56 8.63
CA VAL A 272 -1.62 15.77 9.41
C VAL A 272 -1.94 15.53 10.89
N LYS A 273 -0.94 15.75 11.76
CA LYS A 273 -1.10 15.81 13.21
C LYS A 273 -0.64 17.17 13.72
N THR A 274 -1.25 17.69 14.78
CA THR A 274 -0.81 18.91 15.45
C THR A 274 -0.21 18.53 16.80
N VAL A 275 1.06 18.85 17.01
CA VAL A 275 1.78 18.61 18.28
C VAL A 275 2.52 19.89 18.67
N ASN A 276 2.31 20.40 19.88
CA ASN A 276 2.95 21.63 20.40
C ASN A 276 2.83 22.81 19.41
N ASN A 277 1.65 23.04 18.85
CA ASN A 277 1.37 24.08 17.84
C ASN A 277 2.17 23.94 16.52
N LYS A 278 2.74 22.79 16.24
CA LYS A 278 3.40 22.48 14.96
C LYS A 278 2.56 21.53 14.14
N THR A 279 2.57 21.74 12.83
CA THR A 279 1.98 20.82 11.86
C THR A 279 2.98 19.72 11.54
N ILE A 280 2.64 18.48 11.86
CA ILE A 280 3.42 17.30 11.50
C ILE A 280 2.72 16.57 10.36
N VAL A 281 3.38 16.46 9.23
CA VAL A 281 2.91 15.70 8.05
C VAL A 281 3.65 14.37 8.02
N LEU A 282 2.89 13.27 7.99
CA LEU A 282 3.39 11.91 7.88
C LEU A 282 3.02 11.36 6.50
N ASP A 283 4.03 10.98 5.71
CA ASP A 283 3.80 10.42 4.36
C ASP A 283 4.82 9.34 4.02
N VAL A 284 4.35 8.18 3.59
CA VAL A 284 5.22 7.04 3.22
C VAL A 284 5.79 7.14 1.79
N ALA A 285 5.79 8.30 1.17
CA ALA A 285 6.43 8.51 -0.13
C ALA A 285 7.89 8.03 -0.11
N HIS A 286 8.25 7.11 -1.01
CA HIS A 286 9.52 6.40 -1.00
C HIS A 286 10.09 6.12 -2.41
N ASN A 287 9.51 6.70 -3.44
CA ASN A 287 10.00 6.71 -4.81
C ASN A 287 9.82 8.09 -5.44
N GLU A 288 10.49 8.36 -6.54
CA GLU A 288 10.51 9.67 -7.20
C GLU A 288 9.08 10.19 -7.47
N ALA A 289 8.20 9.34 -8.02
CA ALA A 289 6.83 9.73 -8.37
C ALA A 289 6.01 10.13 -7.14
N ALA A 290 6.07 9.36 -6.04
CA ALA A 290 5.38 9.67 -4.80
C ALA A 290 5.94 10.94 -4.13
N ILE A 291 7.27 11.13 -4.18
CA ILE A 291 7.92 12.33 -3.63
C ILE A 291 7.52 13.59 -4.41
N LYS A 292 7.40 13.52 -5.75
CA LYS A 292 6.88 14.65 -6.55
C LYS A 292 5.48 15.05 -6.10
N VAL A 293 4.61 14.08 -5.92
CA VAL A 293 3.24 14.32 -5.42
C VAL A 293 3.24 14.94 -4.02
N LEU A 294 4.09 14.45 -3.11
CA LEU A 294 4.28 15.04 -1.78
C LEU A 294 4.76 16.49 -1.89
N ALA A 295 5.75 16.76 -2.74
CA ALA A 295 6.28 18.10 -2.96
C ALA A 295 5.22 19.07 -3.50
N GLU A 296 4.41 18.65 -4.47
CA GLU A 296 3.29 19.44 -5.01
C GLU A 296 2.27 19.77 -3.91
N THR A 297 1.92 18.80 -3.07
CA THR A 297 0.98 19.00 -1.96
C THR A 297 1.55 19.97 -0.91
N LEU A 298 2.85 19.89 -0.62
CA LEU A 298 3.52 20.81 0.31
C LEU A 298 3.60 22.24 -0.23
N LYS A 299 3.77 22.40 -1.56
CA LYS A 299 3.84 23.71 -2.23
C LYS A 299 2.53 24.50 -2.22
N ALA A 300 1.39 23.83 -2.04
CA ALA A 300 0.09 24.48 -1.92
C ALA A 300 0.06 25.51 -0.78
N GLU A 301 0.85 25.27 0.28
CA GLU A 301 1.04 26.20 1.39
C GLU A 301 2.53 26.49 1.59
N LYS A 302 2.96 27.72 1.35
CA LYS A 302 4.34 28.17 1.60
C LYS A 302 4.58 28.38 3.08
N VAL A 303 5.04 27.32 3.74
CA VAL A 303 5.32 27.31 5.19
C VAL A 303 6.74 26.83 5.41
N PRO A 304 7.55 27.48 6.28
CA PRO A 304 8.89 26.98 6.66
C PRO A 304 8.81 25.52 7.12
N THR A 305 9.54 24.65 6.42
CA THR A 305 9.40 23.20 6.56
C THR A 305 10.72 22.53 6.91
N LEU A 306 10.68 21.70 7.95
CA LEU A 306 11.76 20.80 8.33
C LEU A 306 11.40 19.37 7.91
N ALA A 307 12.33 18.64 7.30
CA ALA A 307 12.15 17.25 6.96
C ALA A 307 12.84 16.33 7.97
N ILE A 308 12.17 15.25 8.37
CA ILE A 308 12.80 14.08 8.98
C ILE A 308 12.80 12.99 7.92
N PHE A 309 13.99 12.55 7.51
CA PHE A 309 14.14 11.69 6.34
C PHE A 309 15.07 10.51 6.59
N SER A 310 14.69 9.38 6.05
CA SER A 310 15.55 8.21 5.84
C SER A 310 14.97 7.36 4.71
N ALA A 311 15.80 6.52 4.08
CA ALA A 311 15.39 5.73 2.94
C ALA A 311 16.00 4.32 2.95
N LEU A 312 15.49 3.45 2.07
CA LEU A 312 16.07 2.15 1.79
C LEU A 312 17.09 2.28 0.64
N LYS A 313 18.17 1.49 0.68
CA LYS A 313 19.29 1.57 -0.28
C LYS A 313 18.96 1.17 -1.71
N ASP A 314 17.84 0.45 -1.92
CA ASP A 314 17.35 0.04 -3.23
C ASP A 314 16.58 1.16 -3.97
N LYS A 315 16.42 2.34 -3.36
CA LYS A 315 15.69 3.46 -3.96
C LYS A 315 16.63 4.48 -4.61
N ASN A 316 16.13 5.19 -5.63
CA ASN A 316 16.86 6.28 -6.25
C ASN A 316 16.78 7.55 -5.38
N ILE A 317 17.66 7.61 -4.38
CA ILE A 317 17.62 8.63 -3.33
C ILE A 317 17.91 10.02 -3.88
N GLU A 318 18.82 10.14 -4.84
CA GLU A 318 19.17 11.42 -5.46
C GLU A 318 17.97 12.07 -6.15
N LEU A 319 17.20 11.28 -6.91
CA LEU A 319 15.95 11.74 -7.52
C LEU A 319 14.86 12.04 -6.48
N MET A 320 14.81 11.29 -5.40
CA MET A 320 13.87 11.57 -4.30
C MET A 320 14.18 12.94 -3.68
N ILE A 321 15.44 13.21 -3.32
CA ILE A 321 15.86 14.46 -2.70
C ILE A 321 15.62 15.63 -3.65
N SER A 322 16.13 15.57 -4.88
CA SER A 322 16.01 16.66 -5.86
C SER A 322 14.56 17.01 -6.20
N SER A 323 13.64 16.05 -6.12
CA SER A 323 12.21 16.29 -6.37
C SER A 323 11.52 17.13 -5.29
N ILE A 324 12.05 17.19 -4.06
CA ILE A 324 11.39 17.85 -2.92
C ILE A 324 12.26 18.92 -2.22
N GLU A 325 13.57 18.97 -2.48
CA GLU A 325 14.49 19.87 -1.76
C GLU A 325 14.05 21.34 -1.78
N SER A 326 13.40 21.79 -2.87
CA SER A 326 12.88 23.16 -3.00
C SER A 326 11.74 23.49 -2.00
N CYS A 327 11.18 22.49 -1.30
CA CYS A 327 10.14 22.62 -0.30
C CYS A 327 10.66 22.52 1.13
N ILE A 328 11.96 22.22 1.31
CA ILE A 328 12.54 21.87 2.60
C ILE A 328 13.64 22.89 2.96
N ASP A 329 13.54 23.50 4.13
CA ASP A 329 14.51 24.45 4.65
C ASP A 329 15.64 23.78 5.42
N GLU A 330 15.32 22.68 6.14
CA GLU A 330 16.28 21.95 6.97
C GLU A 330 15.94 20.44 6.97
N TRP A 331 16.99 19.62 7.12
CA TRP A 331 16.88 18.16 7.11
C TRP A 331 17.42 17.55 8.39
N LEU A 332 16.66 16.67 9.00
CA LEU A 332 17.09 15.77 10.04
C LEU A 332 17.15 14.34 9.47
N ILE A 333 18.37 13.81 9.44
CA ILE A 333 18.61 12.46 8.92
C ILE A 333 18.63 11.49 10.09
N VAL A 334 17.85 10.42 10.00
CA VAL A 334 17.72 9.40 11.04
C VAL A 334 18.15 8.03 10.55
N PRO A 335 18.83 7.21 11.37
CA PRO A 335 19.08 5.81 11.04
C PRO A 335 17.80 4.99 11.12
N LEU A 336 17.72 3.91 10.33
CA LEU A 336 16.68 2.88 10.44
C LEU A 336 17.30 1.56 10.88
N SER A 337 16.58 0.82 11.73
CA SER A 337 17.02 -0.47 12.27
C SER A 337 16.58 -1.65 11.38
N VAL A 338 16.72 -1.53 10.05
CA VAL A 338 16.38 -2.58 9.08
C VAL A 338 17.55 -2.86 8.13
N ASN A 339 17.72 -4.12 7.73
CA ASN A 339 18.87 -4.57 6.92
C ASN A 339 19.02 -3.82 5.58
N ARG A 340 17.91 -3.36 5.00
CA ARG A 340 17.88 -2.62 3.73
C ARG A 340 18.05 -1.11 3.89
N ALA A 341 18.22 -0.59 5.10
CA ALA A 341 18.44 0.84 5.31
C ALA A 341 19.74 1.30 4.67
N ILE A 342 19.73 2.50 4.06
CA ILE A 342 20.97 3.19 3.72
C ILE A 342 21.61 3.70 5.02
N SER A 343 22.96 3.70 5.08
CA SER A 343 23.63 4.34 6.20
C SER A 343 23.42 5.87 6.19
N THR A 344 23.38 6.50 7.35
CA THR A 344 23.24 7.95 7.42
C THR A 344 24.40 8.68 6.72
N GLN A 345 25.59 8.08 6.72
CA GLN A 345 26.77 8.62 6.04
C GLN A 345 26.59 8.62 4.53
N ASP A 346 26.21 7.45 3.93
CA ASP A 346 25.98 7.36 2.49
C ASP A 346 24.79 8.22 2.05
N LEU A 347 23.79 8.39 2.95
CA LEU A 347 22.61 9.19 2.66
C LEU A 347 22.95 10.69 2.54
N ILE A 348 23.79 11.25 3.42
CA ILE A 348 24.15 12.67 3.35
C ILE A 348 24.99 13.00 2.12
N GLU A 349 25.76 12.05 1.59
CA GLU A 349 26.54 12.24 0.35
C GLU A 349 25.65 12.46 -0.88
N LYS A 350 24.35 12.12 -0.78
CA LYS A 350 23.37 12.32 -1.86
C LYS A 350 22.77 13.73 -1.89
N PHE A 351 23.06 14.55 -0.89
CA PHE A 351 22.53 15.91 -0.81
C PHE A 351 23.44 16.93 -1.49
N SER A 352 22.86 18.07 -1.87
CA SER A 352 23.64 19.22 -2.35
C SER A 352 24.44 19.86 -1.20
N LEU A 353 25.58 20.51 -1.54
CA LEU A 353 26.42 21.22 -0.57
C LEU A 353 25.71 22.38 0.16
N SER A 354 24.61 22.88 -0.40
CA SER A 354 23.82 23.98 0.18
C SER A 354 22.76 23.52 1.18
N SER A 355 22.50 22.23 1.28
CA SER A 355 21.46 21.69 2.16
C SER A 355 21.88 21.77 3.63
N LYS A 356 20.98 22.31 4.49
CA LYS A 356 21.18 22.30 5.93
C LYS A 356 20.79 20.94 6.50
N ILE A 357 21.76 20.13 6.87
CA ILE A 357 21.57 18.75 7.32
C ILE A 357 22.07 18.59 8.76
N THR A 358 21.28 17.91 9.57
CA THR A 358 21.69 17.44 10.90
C THR A 358 21.45 15.93 10.98
N ILE A 359 22.47 15.18 11.38
CA ILE A 359 22.34 13.74 11.66
C ILE A 359 21.85 13.61 13.10
N CYS A 360 20.72 12.92 13.26
CA CYS A 360 20.16 12.59 14.57
C CYS A 360 20.53 11.15 14.95
N LYS A 361 20.65 10.92 16.27
CA LYS A 361 20.97 9.60 16.82
C LYS A 361 19.86 8.57 16.51
N ASP A 362 18.61 9.01 16.61
CA ASP A 362 17.41 8.20 16.46
C ASP A 362 16.19 9.10 16.15
N MET A 363 15.04 8.48 15.86
CA MET A 363 13.79 9.17 15.57
C MET A 363 13.29 10.02 16.76
N ALA A 364 13.51 9.58 17.99
CA ALA A 364 13.07 10.31 19.18
C ALA A 364 13.82 11.63 19.31
N SER A 365 15.14 11.63 19.12
CA SER A 365 15.96 12.85 19.14
C SER A 365 15.62 13.79 17.98
N ALA A 366 15.34 13.25 16.80
CA ALA A 366 14.90 14.04 15.64
C ALA A 366 13.56 14.74 15.89
N LEU A 367 12.57 14.02 16.39
CA LEU A 367 11.27 14.60 16.73
C LEU A 367 11.39 15.65 17.87
N HIS A 368 12.18 15.37 18.90
CA HIS A 368 12.42 16.34 19.96
C HIS A 368 13.06 17.62 19.40
N GLN A 369 14.08 17.51 18.54
CA GLN A 369 14.68 18.66 17.89
C GLN A 369 13.67 19.38 17.00
N ALA A 370 12.93 18.69 16.15
CA ALA A 370 11.95 19.24 15.24
C ALA A 370 10.83 20.02 15.96
N LEU A 371 10.36 19.53 17.11
CA LEU A 371 9.35 20.20 17.91
C LEU A 371 9.84 21.49 18.57
N ASN A 372 11.17 21.67 18.75
CA ASN A 372 11.79 22.84 19.36
C ASN A 372 12.41 23.83 18.35
N THR A 373 12.33 23.57 17.04
CA THR A 373 12.81 24.51 15.99
C THR A 373 11.86 25.67 15.75
N GLN A 374 12.23 26.61 14.85
CA GLN A 374 11.35 27.71 14.44
C GLN A 374 10.42 27.33 13.28
N GLN A 375 10.71 26.24 12.53
CA GLN A 375 9.88 25.78 11.42
C GLN A 375 8.47 25.42 11.92
N GLN A 376 7.46 25.86 11.17
CA GLN A 376 6.06 25.64 11.53
C GLN A 376 5.57 24.26 11.13
N ARG A 377 6.17 23.69 10.07
CA ARG A 377 5.81 22.37 9.53
C ARG A 377 6.99 21.41 9.62
N VAL A 378 6.70 20.20 10.06
CA VAL A 378 7.62 19.05 10.01
C VAL A 378 7.04 18.01 9.06
N VAL A 379 7.82 17.54 8.10
CA VAL A 379 7.41 16.43 7.23
C VAL A 379 8.29 15.22 7.50
N VAL A 380 7.67 14.06 7.74
CA VAL A 380 8.35 12.77 7.97
C VAL A 380 8.06 11.87 6.80
N PHE A 381 9.08 11.43 6.06
CA PHE A 381 8.90 10.64 4.85
C PHE A 381 10.15 9.83 4.46
N GLY A 382 10.07 9.09 3.33
CA GLY A 382 11.16 8.38 2.67
C GLY A 382 11.10 6.86 2.77
N SER A 383 10.36 6.31 3.75
CA SER A 383 10.01 4.89 3.82
C SER A 383 8.86 4.65 4.80
N PHE A 384 8.22 3.48 4.67
CA PHE A 384 7.25 3.03 5.68
C PHE A 384 7.88 2.95 7.08
N HIS A 385 9.11 2.46 7.19
CA HIS A 385 9.82 2.36 8.46
C HIS A 385 10.07 3.72 9.11
N THR A 386 10.48 4.73 8.33
CA THR A 386 10.69 6.09 8.83
C THR A 386 9.42 6.66 9.47
N VAL A 387 8.30 6.49 8.77
CA VAL A 387 7.01 7.01 9.24
C VAL A 387 6.47 6.21 10.42
N ALA A 388 6.59 4.87 10.38
CA ALA A 388 6.17 4.00 11.48
C ALA A 388 6.90 4.32 12.79
N ASP A 389 8.22 4.55 12.74
CA ASP A 389 9.00 4.90 13.91
C ASP A 389 8.60 6.28 14.50
N ALA A 390 8.28 7.24 13.60
CA ALA A 390 7.75 8.53 14.05
C ALA A 390 6.36 8.40 14.69
N MET A 391 5.47 7.60 14.10
CA MET A 391 4.10 7.38 14.62
C MET A 391 4.12 6.76 16.01
N LYS A 392 4.92 5.72 16.25
CA LYS A 392 5.07 5.07 17.57
C LYS A 392 5.46 6.04 18.70
N ILE A 393 6.19 7.10 18.33
CA ILE A 393 6.61 8.12 19.31
C ILE A 393 5.53 9.19 19.45
N LEU A 394 4.96 9.66 18.33
CA LEU A 394 3.93 10.70 18.31
C LEU A 394 2.61 10.28 18.96
N ASP A 395 2.30 9.00 19.01
CA ASP A 395 1.11 8.48 19.72
C ASP A 395 1.21 8.58 21.26
N LYS A 396 2.38 8.99 21.77
CA LYS A 396 2.61 9.24 23.21
C LYS A 396 2.47 10.72 23.59
N TYR A 397 2.31 11.61 22.61
CA TYR A 397 2.08 13.05 22.81
C TYR A 397 0.59 13.39 22.71
#